data_dcf6ece775ba7238c918c4f5d16529e1
#
_entry.id   dcf6ece775ba7238c918c4f5d16529e1
#
_cell.length_a   1.000
_cell.length_b   1.000
_cell.length_c   1.000
_cell.angle_alpha   90.00
_cell.angle_beta   90.00
_cell.angle_gamma   90.00
#
_symmetry.space_group_name_H-M   'P 1'
#
loop_
_entity.id
_entity.type
_entity.pdbx_description
1 polymer ?
#
loop_
_entity_poly.entity_id
_entity_poly.type
_entity_poly.pdbx_seq_one_letter_code
_entity_poly.pdbx_strand_id
1 'polypeptide(L)'
;MGMSKLMKSLPFRLALGVAIGIIAGLIANESFMNLVVTLNYIFGQIISFCVPLIVIGFIAPSITKLGKNASRLLGVALILAYTSSLGAALFSMAAGYTLIPHMSIQSAVDGLRSLPEVVFKLDIPPIMGVMSALVFSVMIGLAATWTKA
;
A
#
# COMPACT_ATOMS: atom_id res chain seq x y z
N MET A 1 8.66 -29.43 14.60
CA MET A 1 8.01 -28.16 14.98
C MET A 1 7.07 -27.82 13.85
N GLY A 2 5.76 -28.02 14.07
CA GLY A 2 4.81 -28.51 13.10
C GLY A 2 4.34 -27.56 12.02
N MET A 3 4.13 -28.12 10.83
CA MET A 3 3.45 -27.55 9.67
C MET A 3 2.12 -26.85 10.03
N SER A 4 1.45 -27.30 11.10
CA SER A 4 0.21 -26.69 11.60
C SER A 4 0.36 -25.26 12.15
N LYS A 5 1.54 -24.85 12.65
CA LYS A 5 1.81 -23.47 13.06
C LYS A 5 2.11 -22.55 11.87
N LEU A 6 2.72 -23.07 10.82
CA LEU A 6 2.94 -22.34 9.57
C LEU A 6 1.62 -22.07 8.83
N MET A 7 0.70 -23.03 8.82
CA MET A 7 -0.63 -22.88 8.19
C MET A 7 -1.52 -21.86 8.92
N LYS A 8 -1.26 -21.55 10.19
CA LYS A 8 -1.98 -20.52 10.97
C LYS A 8 -1.35 -19.13 10.84
N SER A 9 -0.18 -19.01 10.23
CA SER A 9 0.46 -17.71 10.03
C SER A 9 -0.26 -16.90 8.95
N LEU A 10 -0.48 -15.61 9.18
CA LEU A 10 -1.09 -14.67 8.24
C LEU A 10 -0.43 -14.68 6.85
N PRO A 11 0.93 -14.65 6.73
CA PRO A 11 1.60 -14.68 5.44
C PRO A 11 1.30 -15.95 4.63
N PHE A 12 1.22 -17.11 5.30
CA PHE A 12 0.94 -18.38 4.63
C PHE A 12 -0.50 -18.43 4.07
N ARG A 13 -1.47 -17.92 4.83
CA ARG A 13 -2.86 -17.81 4.37
C ARG A 13 -3.01 -16.87 3.18
N LEU A 14 -2.26 -15.77 3.19
CA LEU A 14 -2.24 -14.82 2.06
C LEU A 14 -1.61 -15.47 0.83
N ALA A 15 -0.48 -16.17 0.97
CA ALA A 15 0.17 -16.88 -0.14
C ALA A 15 -0.75 -17.97 -0.74
N LEU A 16 -1.45 -18.71 0.12
CA LEU A 16 -2.41 -19.72 -0.30
C LEU A 16 -3.63 -19.09 -1.01
N GLY A 17 -4.10 -17.95 -0.50
CA GLY A 17 -5.15 -17.17 -1.16
C GLY A 17 -4.76 -16.68 -2.55
N VAL A 18 -3.52 -16.21 -2.71
CA VAL A 18 -2.98 -15.79 -4.02
C VAL A 18 -2.89 -16.99 -4.97
N ALA A 19 -2.38 -18.15 -4.53
CA ALA A 19 -2.29 -19.35 -5.35
C ALA A 19 -3.67 -19.82 -5.82
N ILE A 20 -4.65 -19.87 -4.92
CA ILE A 20 -6.04 -20.22 -5.26
C ILE A 20 -6.63 -19.20 -6.23
N GLY A 21 -6.36 -17.89 -5.99
CA GLY A 21 -6.82 -16.81 -6.87
C GLY A 21 -6.29 -16.92 -8.29
N ILE A 22 -5.02 -17.30 -8.47
CA ILE A 22 -4.42 -17.52 -9.79
C ILE A 22 -5.11 -18.68 -10.50
N ILE A 23 -5.30 -19.80 -9.81
CA ILE A 23 -5.97 -20.99 -10.40
C ILE A 23 -7.42 -20.65 -10.77
N ALA A 24 -8.14 -20.00 -9.89
CA ALA A 24 -9.52 -19.58 -10.16
C ALA A 24 -9.60 -18.59 -11.34
N GLY A 25 -8.64 -17.66 -11.45
CA GLY A 25 -8.58 -16.72 -12.56
C GLY A 25 -8.30 -17.34 -13.92
N LEU A 26 -7.55 -18.45 -13.95
CA LEU A 26 -7.28 -19.20 -15.19
C LEU A 26 -8.51 -19.95 -15.70
N ILE A 27 -9.40 -20.39 -14.81
CA ILE A 27 -10.60 -21.19 -15.12
C ILE A 27 -11.84 -20.31 -15.29
N ALA A 28 -11.82 -19.09 -14.75
CA ALA A 28 -12.97 -18.21 -14.68
C ALA A 28 -13.41 -17.69 -16.07
N ASN A 29 -14.74 -17.60 -16.26
CA ASN A 29 -15.35 -16.95 -17.42
C ASN A 29 -15.21 -15.42 -17.34
N GLU A 30 -15.25 -14.73 -18.49
CA GLU A 30 -15.15 -13.28 -18.60
C GLU A 30 -16.17 -12.55 -17.71
N SER A 31 -17.42 -13.00 -17.67
CA SER A 31 -18.46 -12.42 -16.82
C SER A 31 -18.14 -12.50 -15.33
N PHE A 32 -17.56 -13.60 -14.87
CA PHE A 32 -17.15 -13.76 -13.49
C PHE A 32 -15.95 -12.87 -13.16
N MET A 33 -14.99 -12.77 -14.08
CA MET A 33 -13.83 -11.88 -13.92
C MET A 33 -14.24 -10.41 -13.84
N ASN A 34 -15.17 -9.97 -14.68
CA ASN A 34 -15.68 -8.60 -14.66
C ASN A 34 -16.37 -8.27 -13.33
N LEU A 35 -17.09 -9.22 -12.75
CA LEU A 35 -17.72 -9.06 -11.44
C LEU A 35 -16.67 -8.95 -10.32
N VAL A 36 -15.66 -9.81 -10.33
CA VAL A 36 -14.55 -9.78 -9.34
C VAL A 36 -13.77 -8.48 -9.45
N VAL A 37 -13.45 -8.02 -10.65
CA VAL A 37 -12.74 -6.74 -10.87
C VAL A 37 -13.59 -5.57 -10.41
N THR A 38 -14.90 -5.60 -10.65
CA THR A 38 -15.82 -4.55 -10.18
C THR A 38 -15.87 -4.49 -8.65
N LEU A 39 -15.97 -5.63 -7.98
CA LEU A 39 -15.91 -5.68 -6.52
C LEU A 39 -14.58 -5.16 -5.99
N ASN A 40 -13.46 -5.59 -6.59
CA ASN A 40 -12.13 -5.11 -6.20
C ASN A 40 -12.00 -3.58 -6.38
N TYR A 41 -12.55 -3.04 -7.47
CA TYR A 41 -12.59 -1.60 -7.72
C TYR A 41 -13.36 -0.85 -6.63
N ILE A 42 -14.57 -1.33 -6.27
CA ILE A 42 -15.39 -0.71 -5.22
C ILE A 42 -14.67 -0.76 -3.87
N PHE A 43 -14.10 -1.91 -3.48
CA PHE A 43 -13.30 -2.01 -2.26
C PHE A 43 -12.09 -1.08 -2.28
N GLY A 44 -11.41 -0.97 -3.42
CA GLY A 44 -10.30 -0.04 -3.61
C GLY A 44 -10.71 1.41 -3.36
N GLN A 45 -11.87 1.83 -3.86
CA GLN A 45 -12.41 3.16 -3.63
C GLN A 45 -12.72 3.42 -2.15
N ILE A 46 -13.36 2.47 -1.47
CA ILE A 46 -13.67 2.56 -0.03
C ILE A 46 -12.38 2.67 0.78
N ILE A 47 -11.39 1.82 0.48
CA ILE A 47 -10.09 1.85 1.15
C ILE A 47 -9.40 3.21 0.92
N SER A 48 -9.36 3.69 -0.32
CA SER A 48 -8.77 4.98 -0.67
C SER A 48 -9.41 6.15 0.05
N PHE A 49 -10.72 6.07 0.30
CA PHE A 49 -11.45 7.05 1.11
C PHE A 49 -11.09 6.96 2.60
N CYS A 50 -10.99 5.74 3.13
CA CYS A 50 -10.74 5.51 4.55
C CYS A 50 -9.28 5.77 4.96
N VAL A 51 -8.31 5.53 4.07
CA VAL A 51 -6.88 5.63 4.39
C VAL A 51 -6.50 7.01 4.96
N PRO A 52 -6.85 8.16 4.35
CA PRO A 52 -6.52 9.46 4.93
C PRO A 52 -7.10 9.68 6.32
N LEU A 53 -8.32 9.21 6.57
CA LEU A 53 -8.98 9.32 7.87
C LEU A 53 -8.27 8.49 8.94
N ILE A 54 -7.86 7.26 8.58
CA ILE A 54 -7.10 6.37 9.45
C ILE A 54 -5.74 7.00 9.77
N VAL A 55 -5.06 7.55 8.78
CA VAL A 55 -3.77 8.24 8.95
C VAL A 55 -3.89 9.38 9.97
N ILE A 56 -4.91 10.24 9.83
CA ILE A 56 -5.14 11.35 10.77
C ILE A 56 -5.46 10.80 12.15
N GLY A 57 -6.36 9.83 12.25
CA GLY A 57 -6.81 9.27 13.52
C GLY A 57 -5.74 8.56 14.33
N PHE A 58 -4.73 7.99 13.68
CA PHE A 58 -3.64 7.28 14.37
C PHE A 58 -2.38 8.13 14.56
N ILE A 59 -1.98 8.92 13.57
CA ILE A 59 -0.71 9.66 13.62
C ILE A 59 -0.81 10.85 14.55
N ALA A 60 -1.86 11.66 14.46
CA ALA A 60 -2.00 12.85 15.30
C ALA A 60 -1.98 12.51 16.82
N PRO A 61 -2.76 11.54 17.34
CA PRO A 61 -2.67 11.15 18.74
C PRO A 61 -1.32 10.51 19.11
N SER A 62 -0.69 9.79 18.19
CA SER A 62 0.63 9.18 18.44
C SER A 62 1.70 10.22 18.67
N ILE A 63 1.72 11.30 17.87
CA ILE A 63 2.64 12.42 18.03
C ILE A 63 2.37 13.15 19.35
N THR A 64 1.11 13.38 19.69
CA THR A 64 0.72 14.02 20.95
C THR A 64 1.19 13.24 22.19
N LYS A 65 1.19 11.90 22.12
CA LYS A 65 1.69 11.03 23.19
C LYS A 65 3.20 11.07 23.37
N LEU A 66 3.97 11.43 22.34
CA LEU A 66 5.43 11.58 22.42
C LEU A 66 5.85 12.80 23.26
N GLY A 67 4.96 13.76 23.50
CA GLY A 67 5.18 14.92 24.34
C GLY A 67 6.31 15.83 23.85
N LYS A 68 7.08 16.40 24.78
CA LYS A 68 8.16 17.37 24.48
C LYS A 68 9.26 16.84 23.55
N ASN A 69 9.41 15.53 23.44
CA ASN A 69 10.40 14.90 22.56
C ASN A 69 9.86 14.61 21.14
N ALA A 70 8.60 14.92 20.87
CA ALA A 70 7.96 14.60 19.60
C ALA A 70 8.73 15.16 18.40
N SER A 71 9.10 16.43 18.44
CA SER A 71 9.83 17.11 17.35
C SER A 71 11.19 16.48 17.08
N ARG A 72 11.93 16.12 18.14
CA ARG A 72 13.24 15.47 18.01
C ARG A 72 13.14 14.08 17.43
N LEU A 73 12.22 13.26 17.95
CA LEU A 73 11.99 11.91 17.47
C LEU A 73 11.49 11.91 16.02
N LEU A 74 10.59 12.83 15.67
CA LEU A 74 10.10 13.01 14.31
C LEU A 74 11.24 13.41 13.36
N GLY A 75 12.10 14.34 13.75
CA GLY A 75 13.27 14.75 12.97
C GLY A 75 14.22 13.60 12.70
N VAL A 76 14.56 12.81 13.73
CA VAL A 76 15.42 11.62 13.58
C VAL A 76 14.76 10.59 12.66
N ALA A 77 13.46 10.33 12.84
CA ALA A 77 12.72 9.39 11.98
C ALA A 77 12.70 9.83 10.52
N LEU A 78 12.52 11.12 10.24
CA LEU A 78 12.55 11.68 8.88
C LEU A 78 13.93 11.51 8.24
N ILE A 79 15.01 11.85 8.95
CA ILE A 79 16.37 11.68 8.44
C ILE A 79 16.65 10.22 8.14
N LEU A 80 16.27 9.31 9.04
CA LEU A 80 16.46 7.87 8.86
C LEU A 80 15.66 7.35 7.65
N ALA A 81 14.41 7.77 7.52
CA ALA A 81 13.56 7.38 6.40
C ALA A 81 14.11 7.89 5.06
N TYR A 82 14.60 9.13 5.02
CA TYR A 82 15.18 9.72 3.82
C TYR A 82 16.46 9.01 3.40
N THR A 83 17.36 8.75 4.37
CA THR A 83 18.61 8.02 4.12
C THR A 83 18.34 6.59 3.65
N SER A 84 17.38 5.90 4.26
CA SER A 84 16.96 4.56 3.85
C SER A 84 16.37 4.55 2.44
N SER A 85 15.52 5.52 2.11
CA SER A 85 14.94 5.67 0.78
C SER A 85 16.00 5.92 -0.29
N LEU A 86 16.98 6.77 0.01
CA LEU A 86 18.11 7.03 -0.88
C LEU A 86 18.95 5.77 -1.13
N GLY A 87 19.22 5.02 -0.06
CA GLY A 87 19.92 3.74 -0.14
C GLY A 87 19.18 2.71 -1.00
N ALA A 88 17.87 2.60 -0.80
CA ALA A 88 17.01 1.72 -1.59
C ALA A 88 16.98 2.12 -3.08
N ALA A 89 16.92 3.42 -3.38
CA ALA A 89 16.94 3.94 -4.74
C ALA A 89 18.26 3.63 -5.45
N LEU A 90 19.39 3.84 -4.78
CA LEU A 90 20.71 3.49 -5.32
C LEU A 90 20.85 1.99 -5.56
N PHE A 91 20.39 1.17 -4.63
CA PHE A 91 20.39 -0.28 -4.78
C PHE A 91 19.52 -0.74 -5.96
N SER A 92 18.31 -0.18 -6.08
CA SER A 92 17.40 -0.47 -7.19
C SER A 92 18.00 -0.04 -8.54
N MET A 93 18.64 1.12 -8.58
CA MET A 93 19.33 1.59 -9.78
C MET A 93 20.46 0.65 -10.18
N ALA A 94 21.31 0.25 -9.25
CA ALA A 94 22.40 -0.70 -9.50
C ALA A 94 21.87 -2.06 -9.98
N ALA A 95 20.82 -2.58 -9.33
CA ALA A 95 20.17 -3.82 -9.73
C ALA A 95 19.53 -3.70 -11.13
N GLY A 96 18.89 -2.58 -11.44
CA GLY A 96 18.33 -2.30 -12.76
C GLY A 96 19.39 -2.32 -13.85
N TYR A 97 20.51 -1.63 -13.65
CA TYR A 97 21.59 -1.60 -14.63
C TYR A 97 22.23 -2.97 -14.88
N THR A 98 22.25 -3.85 -13.88
CA THR A 98 22.82 -5.20 -14.02
C THR A 98 21.84 -6.20 -14.58
N LEU A 99 20.55 -6.13 -14.21
CA LEU A 99 19.54 -7.12 -14.60
C LEU A 99 18.86 -6.80 -15.94
N ILE A 100 18.52 -5.54 -16.21
CA ILE A 100 17.74 -5.16 -17.41
C ILE A 100 18.42 -5.57 -18.71
N PRO A 101 19.74 -5.40 -18.91
CA PRO A 101 20.41 -5.79 -20.15
C PRO A 101 20.37 -7.30 -20.43
N HIS A 102 20.20 -8.12 -19.39
CA HIS A 102 20.15 -9.58 -19.51
C HIS A 102 18.71 -10.11 -19.65
N MET A 103 17.71 -9.24 -19.51
CA MET A 103 16.31 -9.59 -19.70
C MET A 103 15.89 -9.19 -21.12
N SER A 104 15.70 -10.16 -22.00
CA SER A 104 15.02 -9.94 -23.27
C SER A 104 13.54 -9.64 -22.99
N ILE A 105 13.22 -8.37 -22.75
CA ILE A 105 11.82 -7.92 -22.62
C ILE A 105 11.24 -7.93 -24.03
N GLN A 106 10.72 -9.08 -24.45
CA GLN A 106 9.89 -9.12 -25.62
C GLN A 106 8.60 -8.37 -25.29
N SER A 107 8.39 -7.25 -25.94
CA SER A 107 7.13 -6.49 -25.90
C SER A 107 6.02 -7.23 -26.68
N ALA A 108 6.00 -8.54 -26.61
CA ALA A 108 4.95 -9.35 -27.22
C ALA A 108 3.72 -9.32 -26.31
N VAL A 109 2.92 -8.28 -26.50
CA VAL A 109 1.56 -8.15 -25.97
C VAL A 109 0.60 -9.03 -26.78
N ASP A 110 1.10 -9.76 -27.78
CA ASP A 110 0.33 -10.69 -28.61
C ASP A 110 -0.05 -11.92 -27.80
N GLY A 111 -1.31 -12.03 -27.45
CA GLY A 111 -1.90 -13.18 -26.75
C GLY A 111 -2.39 -12.93 -25.32
N LEU A 112 -2.30 -11.71 -24.83
CA LEU A 112 -2.97 -11.36 -23.57
C LEU A 112 -4.48 -11.31 -23.80
N ARG A 113 -5.23 -12.06 -22.97
CA ARG A 113 -6.68 -11.94 -22.88
C ARG A 113 -7.06 -10.49 -22.67
N SER A 114 -8.14 -10.03 -23.31
CA SER A 114 -8.71 -8.70 -23.03
C SER A 114 -8.83 -8.51 -21.52
N LEU A 115 -8.29 -7.38 -21.03
CA LEU A 115 -8.39 -7.07 -19.61
C LEU A 115 -9.88 -6.99 -19.23
N PRO A 116 -10.28 -7.64 -18.12
CA PRO A 116 -11.66 -7.58 -17.68
C PRO A 116 -12.07 -6.13 -17.38
N GLU A 117 -13.24 -5.75 -17.86
CA GLU A 117 -13.76 -4.40 -17.71
C GLU A 117 -14.59 -4.26 -16.43
N VAL A 118 -14.50 -3.10 -15.81
CA VAL A 118 -15.32 -2.74 -14.66
C VAL A 118 -16.74 -2.46 -15.14
N VAL A 119 -17.70 -3.31 -14.74
CA VAL A 119 -19.11 -3.20 -15.14
C VAL A 119 -19.79 -2.00 -14.52
N PHE A 120 -19.41 -1.66 -13.28
CA PHE A 120 -19.95 -0.52 -12.55
C PHE A 120 -18.82 0.29 -11.92
N LYS A 121 -18.70 1.56 -12.32
CA LYS A 121 -17.73 2.51 -11.78
C LYS A 121 -18.39 3.37 -10.72
N LEU A 122 -18.03 3.14 -9.45
CA LEU A 122 -18.39 4.01 -8.34
C LEU A 122 -17.16 4.86 -8.00
N ASP A 123 -17.20 6.14 -8.35
CA ASP A 123 -16.10 7.04 -8.01
C ASP A 123 -16.36 7.70 -6.66
N ILE A 124 -15.59 7.28 -5.65
CA ILE A 124 -15.61 7.84 -4.30
C ILE A 124 -14.29 8.60 -4.11
N PRO A 125 -14.25 9.91 -4.40
CA PRO A 125 -13.01 10.65 -4.24
C PRO A 125 -12.62 10.71 -2.76
N PRO A 126 -11.34 10.48 -2.44
CA PRO A 126 -10.85 10.63 -1.08
C PRO A 126 -10.98 12.10 -0.65
N ILE A 127 -11.28 12.34 0.63
CA ILE A 127 -11.43 13.70 1.21
C ILE A 127 -10.15 14.50 0.98
N MET A 128 -8.98 13.85 1.06
CA MET A 128 -7.67 14.43 0.79
C MET A 128 -6.67 13.34 0.40
N GLY A 129 -5.58 13.73 -0.26
CA GLY A 129 -4.49 12.80 -0.56
C GLY A 129 -3.80 12.30 0.71
N VAL A 130 -3.23 11.10 0.66
CA VAL A 130 -2.53 10.49 1.80
C VAL A 130 -1.38 11.35 2.31
N MET A 131 -0.62 11.98 1.40
CA MET A 131 0.46 12.91 1.77
C MET A 131 -0.05 14.14 2.51
N SER A 132 -1.17 14.72 2.05
CA SER A 132 -1.81 15.85 2.73
C SER A 132 -2.31 15.44 4.12
N ALA A 133 -2.89 14.25 4.25
CA ALA A 133 -3.33 13.70 5.53
C ALA A 133 -2.17 13.47 6.50
N LEU A 134 -1.01 13.02 6.01
CA LEU A 134 0.21 12.87 6.81
C LEU A 134 0.69 14.22 7.35
N VAL A 135 0.88 15.21 6.48
CA VAL A 135 1.33 16.55 6.87
C VAL A 135 0.34 17.17 7.86
N PHE A 136 -0.95 17.09 7.58
CA PHE A 136 -1.99 17.61 8.45
C PHE A 136 -2.00 16.93 9.83
N SER A 137 -1.81 15.62 9.89
CA SER A 137 -1.71 14.83 11.12
C SER A 137 -0.52 15.25 11.97
N VAL A 138 0.62 15.48 11.33
CA VAL A 138 1.85 15.95 12.02
C VAL A 138 1.64 17.34 12.58
N MET A 139 1.06 18.25 11.81
CA MET A 139 0.79 19.62 12.26
C MET A 139 -0.17 19.63 13.47
N ILE A 140 -1.27 18.90 13.40
CA ILE A 140 -2.23 18.80 14.51
C ILE A 140 -1.57 18.14 15.73
N GLY A 141 -0.82 17.05 15.53
CA GLY A 141 -0.14 16.35 16.61
C GLY A 141 0.88 17.23 17.33
N LEU A 142 1.66 18.02 16.60
CA LEU A 142 2.60 18.99 17.17
C LEU A 142 1.89 20.15 17.87
N ALA A 143 0.86 20.72 17.25
CA ALA A 143 0.07 21.79 17.87
C ALA A 143 -0.56 21.34 19.20
N ALA A 144 -1.11 20.11 19.22
CA ALA A 144 -1.70 19.54 20.43
C ALA A 144 -0.67 19.24 21.53
N THR A 145 0.59 18.99 21.19
CA THR A 145 1.68 18.86 22.18
C THR A 145 2.03 20.20 22.83
N TRP A 146 1.94 21.30 22.08
CA TRP A 146 2.23 22.64 22.62
C TRP A 146 1.13 23.15 23.55
N THR A 147 -0.13 22.81 23.29
CA THR A 147 -1.26 23.20 24.14
C THR A 147 -1.34 22.41 25.44
N LYS A 148 -0.68 21.25 25.55
CA LYS A 148 -0.61 20.43 26.78
C LYS A 148 0.60 20.72 27.66
N ALA A 149 1.52 21.57 27.22
CA ALA A 149 2.70 22.01 27.96
C ALA A 149 2.42 23.31 28.73
#